data_db4b7a9a930d57e665be7622c1e8a5af
#
_entry.id   db4b7a9a930d57e665be7622c1e8a5af
#
_cell.length_a   1.000
_cell.length_b   1.000
_cell.length_c   1.000
_cell.angle_alpha   90.00
_cell.angle_beta   90.00
_cell.angle_gamma   90.00
#
_symmetry.space_group_name_H-M   'P 1'
#
loop_
_entity.id
_entity.type
_entity.pdbx_description
1 polymer ?
#
loop_
_entity_poly.entity_id
_entity_poly.type
_entity_poly.pdbx_seq_one_letter_code
_entity_poly.pdbx_strand_id
1 'polypeptide(L)'
;MAVRCIQGYGGDKLQIKEFKLEDIADNASIMMIAKRGSGKSWVCRELMLNFKQMPAGIVIAPTDKLNGFYKQFFSDVYVHNKYKSSIFEKLLFRQMKILEKNKTKPHIKPEIFVVMDDCLSSKKTWVKDGPIMEVLYNGRHYKITYILTMQYPLGISPDLRSQFEYIFLLKDDIHSNLRKIYEHYAGIFPTYESFNQVYTQLTADHGCMVIVNTERHKKYIEGTTFLDKIFWFKANDIDNIPHIGCKQFVKFHEKNYDTNWEKREFNFDINQFCINQKKNKNIIKIEKVKE
;
A
#
# COMPACT_ATOMS: atom_id res chain seq x y z
N MET A 1 -7.43 -24.66 -0.67
CA MET A 1 -7.86 -23.33 -0.15
C MET A 1 -8.40 -23.54 1.24
N ALA A 2 -7.91 -22.79 2.22
CA ALA A 2 -8.54 -22.79 3.53
C ALA A 2 -9.90 -22.08 3.43
N VAL A 3 -10.93 -22.67 4.06
CA VAL A 3 -12.30 -22.16 4.06
C VAL A 3 -12.71 -21.93 5.50
N ARG A 4 -13.20 -20.72 5.82
CA ARG A 4 -13.84 -20.45 7.10
C ARG A 4 -15.34 -20.67 6.99
N CYS A 5 -15.87 -21.48 7.90
CA CYS A 5 -17.31 -21.64 8.06
C CYS A 5 -17.83 -20.56 9.02
N ILE A 6 -18.75 -19.73 8.55
CA ILE A 6 -19.41 -18.69 9.34
C ILE A 6 -20.83 -19.13 9.65
N GLN A 7 -21.29 -18.92 10.89
CA GLN A 7 -22.68 -19.20 11.25
C GLN A 7 -23.59 -18.07 10.75
N GLY A 8 -24.52 -18.41 9.87
CA GLY A 8 -25.59 -17.51 9.41
C GLY A 8 -26.79 -17.48 10.38
N TYR A 9 -27.69 -16.52 10.20
CA TYR A 9 -28.99 -16.50 10.86
C TYR A 9 -29.78 -17.72 10.37
N GLY A 10 -30.28 -18.53 11.29
CA GLY A 10 -31.04 -19.75 10.97
C GLY A 10 -30.24 -21.06 10.99
N GLY A 11 -28.93 -20.99 11.35
CA GLY A 11 -28.07 -22.18 11.47
C GLY A 11 -27.35 -22.57 10.18
N ASP A 12 -27.52 -21.84 9.10
CA ASP A 12 -26.82 -22.07 7.84
C ASP A 12 -25.31 -21.76 7.99
N LYS A 13 -24.47 -22.62 7.40
CA LYS A 13 -23.02 -22.41 7.39
C LYS A 13 -22.60 -21.76 6.08
N LEU A 14 -22.16 -20.51 6.13
CA LEU A 14 -21.55 -19.83 4.99
C LEU A 14 -20.08 -20.19 4.88
N GLN A 15 -19.63 -20.54 3.68
CA GLN A 15 -18.23 -20.87 3.41
C GLN A 15 -17.55 -19.67 2.73
N ILE A 16 -16.61 -19.04 3.43
CA ILE A 16 -15.81 -17.93 2.90
C ILE A 16 -14.40 -18.42 2.59
N LYS A 17 -13.96 -18.20 1.36
CA LYS A 17 -12.64 -18.60 0.86
C LYS A 17 -11.54 -17.70 1.43
N GLU A 18 -10.34 -18.26 1.61
CA GLU A 18 -9.15 -17.47 1.92
C GLU A 18 -8.71 -16.62 0.75
N PHE A 19 -8.39 -15.36 1.04
CA PHE A 19 -7.81 -14.45 0.06
C PHE A 19 -6.31 -14.74 -0.12
N LYS A 20 -5.88 -14.95 -1.34
CA LYS A 20 -4.47 -15.13 -1.66
C LYS A 20 -3.88 -13.88 -2.28
N LEU A 21 -2.81 -13.35 -1.69
CA LEU A 21 -2.17 -12.13 -2.16
C LEU A 21 -1.60 -12.26 -3.57
N GLU A 22 -1.21 -13.46 -3.96
CA GLU A 22 -0.74 -13.77 -5.33
C GLU A 22 -1.81 -13.59 -6.40
N ASP A 23 -3.10 -13.64 -6.03
CA ASP A 23 -4.23 -13.48 -6.94
C ASP A 23 -4.58 -11.98 -7.17
N ILE A 24 -3.90 -11.05 -6.49
CA ILE A 24 -4.07 -9.61 -6.73
C ILE A 24 -3.68 -9.28 -8.17
N ALA A 25 -4.52 -8.48 -8.83
CA ALA A 25 -4.26 -7.99 -10.17
C ALA A 25 -2.97 -7.15 -10.23
N ASP A 26 -2.29 -7.20 -11.37
CA ASP A 26 -1.10 -6.38 -11.55
C ASP A 26 -1.45 -4.89 -11.53
N ASN A 27 -0.62 -4.11 -10.84
CA ASN A 27 -0.79 -2.67 -10.69
C ASN A 27 -2.14 -2.26 -10.10
N ALA A 28 -2.59 -3.01 -9.12
CA ALA A 28 -3.88 -2.81 -8.44
C ALA A 28 -3.84 -1.63 -7.46
N SER A 29 -5.02 -1.06 -7.22
CA SER A 29 -5.27 -0.12 -6.15
C SER A 29 -5.91 -0.84 -4.96
N ILE A 30 -5.29 -0.71 -3.79
CA ILE A 30 -5.65 -1.43 -2.57
C ILE A 30 -5.94 -0.43 -1.46
N MET A 31 -7.09 -0.55 -0.84
CA MET A 31 -7.47 0.23 0.34
C MET A 31 -7.52 -0.66 1.57
N MET A 32 -7.08 -0.12 2.70
CA MET A 32 -7.19 -0.78 3.99
C MET A 32 -7.84 0.15 5.00
N ILE A 33 -8.92 -0.31 5.65
CA ILE A 33 -9.60 0.43 6.71
C ILE A 33 -9.41 -0.34 8.00
N ALA A 34 -8.77 0.30 8.98
CA ALA A 34 -8.28 -0.38 10.17
C ALA A 34 -8.21 0.56 11.37
N LYS A 35 -8.90 0.23 12.44
CA LYS A 35 -8.73 0.89 13.74
C LYS A 35 -7.29 0.72 14.24
N ARG A 36 -6.81 1.64 15.06
CA ARG A 36 -5.50 1.53 15.70
C ARG A 36 -5.41 0.23 16.51
N GLY A 37 -4.29 -0.50 16.35
CA GLY A 37 -4.07 -1.77 17.05
C GLY A 37 -4.76 -2.99 16.44
N SER A 38 -5.45 -2.87 15.30
CA SER A 38 -6.16 -3.99 14.66
C SER A 38 -5.28 -4.89 13.77
N GLY A 39 -3.98 -4.65 13.68
CA GLY A 39 -3.06 -5.45 12.84
C GLY A 39 -2.76 -4.84 11.47
N LYS A 40 -3.17 -3.58 11.22
CA LYS A 40 -2.99 -2.87 9.95
C LYS A 40 -1.57 -2.99 9.36
N SER A 41 -0.56 -2.68 10.16
CA SER A 41 0.83 -2.68 9.69
C SER A 41 1.32 -4.06 9.30
N TRP A 42 0.83 -5.11 9.96
CA TRP A 42 1.16 -6.50 9.63
C TRP A 42 0.57 -6.90 8.27
N VAL A 43 -0.69 -6.56 8.00
CA VAL A 43 -1.32 -6.79 6.70
C VAL A 43 -0.61 -5.98 5.61
N CYS A 44 -0.23 -4.73 5.90
CA CYS A 44 0.52 -3.89 4.96
C CYS A 44 1.90 -4.50 4.64
N ARG A 45 2.60 -5.04 5.63
CA ARG A 45 3.87 -5.76 5.45
C ARG A 45 3.70 -6.98 4.54
N GLU A 46 2.68 -7.81 4.77
CA GLU A 46 2.39 -8.96 3.91
C GLU A 46 2.13 -8.55 2.46
N LEU A 47 1.34 -7.49 2.25
CA LEU A 47 1.14 -6.94 0.92
C LEU A 47 2.46 -6.49 0.28
N MET A 48 3.32 -5.80 1.01
CA MET A 48 4.65 -5.40 0.51
C MET A 48 5.53 -6.62 0.20
N LEU A 49 5.47 -7.68 1.00
CA LEU A 49 6.20 -8.94 0.75
C LEU A 49 5.73 -9.62 -0.54
N ASN A 50 4.44 -9.55 -0.85
CA ASN A 50 3.92 -10.03 -2.13
C ASN A 50 4.54 -9.27 -3.32
N PHE A 51 4.90 -8.01 -3.12
CA PHE A 51 5.54 -7.16 -4.14
C PHE A 51 7.08 -7.08 -4.02
N LYS A 52 7.70 -7.97 -3.23
CA LYS A 52 9.16 -7.96 -2.95
C LYS A 52 10.08 -8.00 -4.17
N GLN A 53 9.59 -8.46 -5.31
CA GLN A 53 10.35 -8.52 -6.56
C GLN A 53 10.16 -7.29 -7.45
N MET A 54 9.35 -6.32 -7.05
CA MET A 54 9.21 -5.07 -7.80
C MET A 54 10.53 -4.29 -7.78
N PRO A 55 10.90 -3.65 -8.90
CA PRO A 55 12.18 -2.95 -9.03
C PRO A 55 12.29 -1.69 -8.18
N ALA A 56 11.17 -1.16 -7.70
CA ALA A 56 11.14 0.04 -6.86
C ALA A 56 9.90 0.05 -5.94
N GLY A 57 9.93 0.90 -4.92
CA GLY A 57 8.81 1.17 -4.03
C GLY A 57 8.98 2.50 -3.31
N ILE A 58 7.88 3.05 -2.82
CA ILE A 58 7.84 4.27 -2.00
C ILE A 58 6.88 4.02 -0.85
N VAL A 59 7.27 4.41 0.35
CA VAL A 59 6.41 4.40 1.54
C VAL A 59 6.29 5.82 2.07
N ILE A 60 5.07 6.28 2.31
CA ILE A 60 4.78 7.52 3.01
C ILE A 60 4.06 7.15 4.30
N ALA A 61 4.75 7.26 5.43
CA ALA A 61 4.26 6.85 6.74
C ALA A 61 4.70 7.86 7.81
N PRO A 62 3.84 8.83 8.19
CA PRO A 62 4.18 9.83 9.20
C PRO A 62 4.59 9.25 10.56
N THR A 63 4.05 8.10 10.92
CA THR A 63 4.34 7.40 12.18
C THR A 63 5.67 6.68 12.19
N ASP A 64 6.24 6.38 11.02
CA ASP A 64 7.50 5.62 10.91
C ASP A 64 8.71 6.37 11.47
N LYS A 65 8.64 7.70 11.53
CA LYS A 65 9.65 8.53 12.19
C LYS A 65 9.90 8.12 13.65
N LEU A 66 8.87 7.63 14.36
CA LEU A 66 8.92 7.29 15.77
C LEU A 66 9.17 5.81 16.03
N ASN A 67 8.62 4.93 15.19
CA ASN A 67 8.65 3.48 15.41
C ASN A 67 9.58 2.71 14.46
N GLY A 68 9.98 3.31 13.33
CA GLY A 68 10.90 2.71 12.37
C GLY A 68 10.42 1.37 11.80
N PHE A 69 9.10 1.16 11.70
CA PHE A 69 8.53 -0.13 11.30
C PHE A 69 8.93 -0.52 9.87
N TYR A 70 8.74 0.38 8.90
CA TYR A 70 9.05 0.09 7.50
C TYR A 70 10.55 0.00 7.22
N LYS A 71 11.36 0.74 7.96
CA LYS A 71 12.83 0.74 7.82
C LYS A 71 13.47 -0.61 8.18
N GLN A 72 12.78 -1.46 8.93
CA GLN A 72 13.27 -2.79 9.30
C GLN A 72 13.39 -3.74 8.10
N PHE A 73 12.57 -3.55 7.07
CA PHE A 73 12.50 -4.46 5.93
C PHE A 73 12.46 -3.75 4.58
N PHE A 74 12.52 -2.42 4.56
CA PHE A 74 12.54 -1.63 3.33
C PHE A 74 13.58 -0.51 3.42
N SER A 75 14.16 -0.13 2.28
CA SER A 75 15.24 0.85 2.22
C SER A 75 14.81 2.22 2.72
N ASP A 76 15.46 2.73 3.78
CA ASP A 76 15.10 3.96 4.49
C ASP A 76 14.97 5.20 3.59
N VAL A 77 15.82 5.35 2.58
CA VAL A 77 15.76 6.50 1.64
C VAL A 77 14.41 6.64 0.93
N TYR A 78 13.65 5.55 0.81
CA TYR A 78 12.34 5.54 0.16
C TYR A 78 11.16 5.50 1.15
N VAL A 79 11.45 5.63 2.45
CA VAL A 79 10.44 5.77 3.51
C VAL A 79 10.37 7.25 3.89
N HIS A 80 9.27 7.90 3.55
CA HIS A 80 9.05 9.33 3.79
C HIS A 80 8.09 9.54 4.96
N ASN A 81 8.42 10.47 5.85
CA ASN A 81 7.59 10.79 7.02
C ASN A 81 6.50 11.83 6.71
N LYS A 82 6.55 12.43 5.53
CA LYS A 82 5.57 13.42 5.08
C LYS A 82 5.25 13.27 3.61
N TYR A 83 4.00 13.56 3.27
CA TYR A 83 3.62 13.74 1.88
C TYR A 83 4.28 15.00 1.31
N LYS A 84 4.85 14.87 0.12
CA LYS A 84 5.31 15.98 -0.73
C LYS A 84 4.90 15.71 -2.16
N SER A 85 4.28 16.70 -2.84
CA SER A 85 3.87 16.60 -4.25
C SER A 85 5.03 16.14 -5.14
N SER A 86 6.22 16.68 -4.90
CA SER A 86 7.43 16.38 -5.66
C SER A 86 7.83 14.89 -5.64
N ILE A 87 7.41 14.10 -4.65
CA ILE A 87 7.65 12.64 -4.61
C ILE A 87 6.85 11.99 -5.74
N PHE A 88 5.57 12.35 -5.87
CA PHE A 88 4.69 11.82 -6.90
C PHE A 88 5.02 12.34 -8.30
N GLU A 89 5.42 13.61 -8.42
CA GLU A 89 5.93 14.16 -9.67
C GLU A 89 7.13 13.37 -10.20
N LYS A 90 8.11 13.10 -9.33
CA LYS A 90 9.30 12.28 -9.67
C LYS A 90 8.92 10.84 -9.98
N LEU A 91 7.97 10.27 -9.26
CA LEU A 91 7.44 8.94 -9.51
C LEU A 91 6.83 8.86 -10.92
N LEU A 92 5.88 9.73 -11.24
CA LEU A 92 5.21 9.77 -12.53
C LEU A 92 6.21 10.00 -13.67
N PHE A 93 7.15 10.94 -13.48
CA PHE A 93 8.22 11.19 -14.46
C PHE A 93 9.08 9.94 -14.70
N ARG A 94 9.48 9.23 -13.63
CA ARG A 94 10.21 7.95 -13.75
C ARG A 94 9.41 6.94 -14.57
N GLN A 95 8.14 6.75 -14.24
CA GLN A 95 7.29 5.78 -14.90
C GLN A 95 7.11 6.12 -16.39
N MET A 96 6.82 7.37 -16.73
CA MET A 96 6.74 7.84 -18.12
C MET A 96 8.03 7.54 -18.89
N LYS A 97 9.19 7.86 -18.32
CA LYS A 97 10.49 7.61 -18.97
C LYS A 97 10.77 6.14 -19.19
N ILE A 98 10.40 5.26 -18.25
CA ILE A 98 10.59 3.80 -18.42
C ILE A 98 9.63 3.27 -19.48
N LEU A 99 8.36 3.66 -19.44
CA LEU A 99 7.36 3.24 -20.42
C LEU A 99 7.72 3.71 -21.83
N GLU A 100 8.24 4.94 -21.98
CA GLU A 100 8.72 5.46 -23.25
C GLU A 100 9.90 4.64 -23.79
N LYS A 101 10.90 4.34 -22.94
CA LYS A 101 12.04 3.50 -23.31
C LYS A 101 11.62 2.08 -23.70
N ASN A 102 10.64 1.53 -23.00
CA ASN A 102 10.15 0.17 -23.29
C ASN A 102 9.40 0.04 -24.63
N LYS A 103 8.95 1.16 -25.24
CA LYS A 103 8.41 1.15 -26.60
C LYS A 103 9.46 0.75 -27.65
N THR A 104 10.72 1.11 -27.41
CA THR A 104 11.81 0.84 -28.34
C THR A 104 12.69 -0.35 -27.92
N LYS A 105 12.86 -0.54 -26.62
CA LYS A 105 13.69 -1.63 -26.04
C LYS A 105 13.04 -2.12 -24.74
N PRO A 106 12.20 -3.17 -24.78
CA PRO A 106 11.47 -3.67 -23.61
C PRO A 106 12.37 -4.50 -22.68
N HIS A 107 13.23 -3.82 -21.88
CA HIS A 107 14.17 -4.49 -20.98
C HIS A 107 14.05 -4.07 -19.51
N ILE A 108 13.29 -3.00 -19.23
CA ILE A 108 13.20 -2.44 -17.88
C ILE A 108 11.85 -2.81 -17.30
N LYS A 109 11.84 -3.54 -16.18
CA LYS A 109 10.62 -3.78 -15.42
C LYS A 109 10.10 -2.44 -14.87
N PRO A 110 8.90 -1.99 -15.25
CA PRO A 110 8.39 -0.69 -14.84
C PRO A 110 7.71 -0.72 -13.48
N GLU A 111 7.29 -1.87 -12.98
CA GLU A 111 6.43 -2.01 -11.82
C GLU A 111 7.01 -1.33 -10.59
N ILE A 112 6.15 -0.65 -9.85
CA ILE A 112 6.46 -0.01 -8.59
C ILE A 112 5.26 -0.09 -7.66
N PHE A 113 5.50 -0.20 -6.34
CA PHE A 113 4.46 -0.03 -5.35
C PHE A 113 4.60 1.30 -4.61
N VAL A 114 3.47 1.85 -4.20
CA VAL A 114 3.37 3.04 -3.36
C VAL A 114 2.49 2.71 -2.16
N VAL A 115 2.99 2.93 -0.97
CA VAL A 115 2.24 2.79 0.27
C VAL A 115 2.04 4.16 0.90
N MET A 116 0.79 4.53 1.16
CA MET A 116 0.46 5.67 2.02
C MET A 116 -0.20 5.16 3.29
N ASP A 117 0.60 5.07 4.37
CA ASP A 117 0.15 4.54 5.65
C ASP A 117 -0.19 5.67 6.61
N ASP A 118 -1.46 5.69 7.05
CA ASP A 118 -2.00 6.61 8.05
C ASP A 118 -1.80 8.11 7.74
N CYS A 119 -1.94 8.49 6.45
CA CYS A 119 -1.72 9.85 5.97
C CYS A 119 -2.94 10.77 6.13
N LEU A 120 -4.03 10.35 6.80
CA LEU A 120 -5.26 11.16 6.93
C LEU A 120 -5.08 12.46 7.72
N SER A 121 -4.14 12.52 8.66
CA SER A 121 -3.82 13.74 9.39
C SER A 121 -3.40 14.90 8.47
N SER A 122 -2.77 14.57 7.36
CA SER A 122 -2.33 15.51 6.32
C SER A 122 -3.20 15.50 5.06
N LYS A 123 -4.43 14.97 5.12
CA LYS A 123 -5.29 14.80 3.93
C LYS A 123 -5.52 16.08 3.13
N LYS A 124 -5.56 17.23 3.79
CA LYS A 124 -5.74 18.54 3.12
C LYS A 124 -4.62 18.83 2.12
N THR A 125 -3.44 18.26 2.30
CA THR A 125 -2.27 18.54 1.45
C THR A 125 -2.21 17.62 0.23
N TRP A 126 -2.82 16.44 0.26
CA TRP A 126 -2.66 15.45 -0.80
C TRP A 126 -3.96 15.07 -1.53
N VAL A 127 -5.12 15.10 -0.89
CA VAL A 127 -6.40 14.61 -1.47
C VAL A 127 -6.80 15.35 -2.76
N LYS A 128 -6.33 16.59 -2.95
CA LYS A 128 -6.61 17.40 -4.15
C LYS A 128 -5.35 17.72 -4.96
N ASP A 129 -4.22 17.10 -4.61
CA ASP A 129 -2.97 17.37 -5.32
C ASP A 129 -2.92 16.60 -6.65
N GLY A 130 -2.56 17.31 -7.73
CA GLY A 130 -2.61 16.76 -9.09
C GLY A 130 -1.86 15.45 -9.27
N PRO A 131 -0.58 15.35 -8.87
CA PRO A 131 0.21 14.14 -9.06
C PRO A 131 -0.35 12.90 -8.38
N ILE A 132 -0.91 13.03 -7.16
CA ILE A 132 -1.52 11.87 -6.50
C ILE A 132 -2.86 11.50 -7.12
N MET A 133 -3.64 12.51 -7.56
CA MET A 133 -4.89 12.26 -8.30
C MET A 133 -4.60 11.49 -9.57
N GLU A 134 -3.53 11.83 -10.30
CA GLU A 134 -3.09 11.09 -11.48
C GLU A 134 -2.74 9.62 -11.14
N VAL A 135 -2.07 9.37 -10.01
CA VAL A 135 -1.78 7.99 -9.55
C VAL A 135 -3.07 7.25 -9.19
N LEU A 136 -4.03 7.90 -8.53
CA LEU A 136 -5.28 7.24 -8.11
C LEU A 136 -6.15 6.86 -9.30
N TYR A 137 -6.27 7.72 -10.32
CA TYR A 137 -7.11 7.44 -11.50
C TYR A 137 -6.38 6.61 -12.57
N ASN A 138 -5.09 6.87 -12.79
CA ASN A 138 -4.35 6.33 -13.92
C ASN A 138 -3.16 5.42 -13.52
N GLY A 139 -2.95 5.14 -12.23
CA GLY A 139 -1.78 4.44 -11.70
C GLY A 139 -1.50 3.10 -12.39
N ARG A 140 -2.54 2.35 -12.74
CA ARG A 140 -2.38 1.08 -13.47
C ARG A 140 -1.69 1.24 -14.83
N HIS A 141 -1.96 2.33 -15.54
CA HIS A 141 -1.33 2.63 -16.83
C HIS A 141 0.14 2.98 -16.65
N TYR A 142 0.47 3.61 -15.54
CA TYR A 142 1.85 3.88 -15.12
C TYR A 142 2.55 2.69 -14.45
N LYS A 143 1.91 1.51 -14.37
CA LYS A 143 2.45 0.32 -13.71
C LYS A 143 2.72 0.53 -12.23
N ILE A 144 1.82 1.23 -11.54
CA ILE A 144 1.89 1.54 -10.12
C ILE A 144 0.86 0.69 -9.37
N THR A 145 1.32 -0.09 -8.39
CA THR A 145 0.46 -0.68 -7.37
C THR A 145 0.34 0.32 -6.22
N TYR A 146 -0.87 0.70 -5.86
CA TYR A 146 -1.11 1.73 -4.85
C TYR A 146 -1.83 1.15 -3.63
N ILE A 147 -1.29 1.38 -2.44
CA ILE A 147 -1.85 0.94 -1.16
C ILE A 147 -2.11 2.16 -0.30
N LEU A 148 -3.37 2.38 0.06
CA LEU A 148 -3.79 3.43 0.99
C LEU A 148 -4.34 2.80 2.25
N THR A 149 -3.81 3.18 3.41
CA THR A 149 -4.37 2.77 4.69
C THR A 149 -5.03 3.94 5.40
N MET A 150 -6.17 3.67 6.03
CA MET A 150 -6.96 4.67 6.74
C MET A 150 -7.46 4.11 8.07
N GLN A 151 -7.59 5.00 9.08
CA GLN A 151 -8.25 4.68 10.34
C GLN A 151 -9.72 5.09 10.35
N TYR A 152 -10.12 6.02 9.49
CA TYR A 152 -11.47 6.54 9.43
C TYR A 152 -12.11 6.26 8.07
N PRO A 153 -13.31 5.62 8.02
CA PRO A 153 -13.93 5.20 6.77
C PRO A 153 -14.19 6.32 5.76
N LEU A 154 -14.51 7.53 6.22
CA LEU A 154 -14.80 8.68 5.37
C LEU A 154 -13.59 9.60 5.16
N GLY A 155 -12.38 9.04 5.19
CA GLY A 155 -11.14 9.80 5.01
C GLY A 155 -11.00 10.46 3.64
N ILE A 156 -11.56 9.83 2.59
CA ILE A 156 -11.53 10.30 1.20
C ILE A 156 -12.93 10.38 0.61
N SER A 157 -13.07 11.09 -0.51
CA SER A 157 -14.33 11.32 -1.22
C SER A 157 -14.87 10.05 -1.92
N PRO A 158 -16.17 9.98 -2.23
CA PRO A 158 -16.77 8.80 -2.88
C PRO A 158 -16.14 8.44 -4.22
N ASP A 159 -15.82 9.43 -5.05
CA ASP A 159 -15.18 9.28 -6.34
C ASP A 159 -13.80 8.61 -6.24
N LEU A 160 -13.01 8.99 -5.22
CA LEU A 160 -11.73 8.35 -4.95
C LEU A 160 -11.89 6.93 -4.39
N ARG A 161 -12.92 6.69 -3.57
CA ARG A 161 -13.18 5.35 -3.02
C ARG A 161 -13.48 4.33 -4.12
N SER A 162 -14.21 4.74 -5.16
CA SER A 162 -14.57 3.89 -6.29
C SER A 162 -13.36 3.42 -7.12
N GLN A 163 -12.19 4.06 -6.98
CA GLN A 163 -10.98 3.69 -7.70
C GLN A 163 -10.26 2.47 -7.09
N PHE A 164 -10.67 2.03 -5.89
CA PHE A 164 -10.01 0.92 -5.23
C PHE A 164 -10.60 -0.43 -5.62
N GLU A 165 -9.73 -1.31 -6.11
CA GLU A 165 -10.07 -2.65 -6.60
C GLU A 165 -10.15 -3.69 -5.49
N TYR A 166 -9.38 -3.50 -4.41
CA TYR A 166 -9.36 -4.39 -3.25
C TYR A 166 -9.53 -3.57 -1.97
N ILE A 167 -10.44 -4.00 -1.11
CA ILE A 167 -10.73 -3.34 0.16
C ILE A 167 -10.53 -4.33 1.29
N PHE A 168 -9.54 -4.06 2.14
CA PHE A 168 -9.22 -4.82 3.33
C PHE A 168 -9.85 -4.13 4.54
N LEU A 169 -10.78 -4.79 5.19
CA LEU A 169 -11.49 -4.29 6.36
C LEU A 169 -11.05 -5.06 7.61
N LEU A 170 -10.34 -4.38 8.50
CA LEU A 170 -9.92 -4.92 9.79
C LEU A 170 -10.93 -4.54 10.89
N LYS A 171 -10.77 -5.17 12.05
CA LYS A 171 -11.71 -5.00 13.17
C LYS A 171 -11.91 -3.54 13.57
N ASP A 172 -13.15 -3.12 13.65
CA ASP A 172 -13.63 -1.89 14.29
C ASP A 172 -14.87 -2.24 15.16
N ASP A 173 -14.92 -1.70 16.38
CA ASP A 173 -15.99 -1.98 17.35
C ASP A 173 -16.95 -0.79 17.46
N ILE A 174 -16.70 0.30 16.76
CA ILE A 174 -17.50 1.52 16.85
C ILE A 174 -18.69 1.42 15.90
N HIS A 175 -19.89 1.29 16.44
CA HIS A 175 -21.13 1.14 15.65
C HIS A 175 -21.29 2.17 14.54
N SER A 176 -21.00 3.44 14.82
CA SER A 176 -21.09 4.49 13.80
C SER A 176 -20.06 4.32 12.66
N ASN A 177 -18.88 3.76 12.94
CA ASN A 177 -17.92 3.43 11.91
C ASN A 177 -18.35 2.21 11.11
N LEU A 178 -18.87 1.17 11.75
CA LEU A 178 -19.37 -0.03 11.08
C LEU A 178 -20.50 0.31 10.08
N ARG A 179 -21.44 1.19 10.46
CA ARG A 179 -22.46 1.68 9.52
C ARG A 179 -21.84 2.39 8.32
N LYS A 180 -20.85 3.27 8.53
CA LYS A 180 -20.13 3.93 7.43
C LYS A 180 -19.36 2.94 6.55
N ILE A 181 -18.74 1.91 7.15
CA ILE A 181 -18.07 0.85 6.38
C ILE A 181 -19.10 0.12 5.51
N TYR A 182 -20.24 -0.27 6.08
CA TYR A 182 -21.30 -0.92 5.33
C TYR A 182 -21.81 -0.05 4.18
N GLU A 183 -22.22 1.18 4.45
CA GLU A 183 -22.82 2.10 3.48
C GLU A 183 -21.87 2.47 2.33
N HIS A 184 -20.58 2.56 2.60
CA HIS A 184 -19.63 3.15 1.65
C HIS A 184 -18.65 2.16 1.03
N TYR A 185 -18.50 0.95 1.59
CA TYR A 185 -17.52 -0.03 1.11
C TYR A 185 -18.09 -1.45 0.99
N ALA A 186 -19.08 -1.78 1.77
CA ALA A 186 -19.66 -3.11 1.82
C ALA A 186 -21.11 -3.16 1.33
N GLY A 187 -21.51 -2.23 0.45
CA GLY A 187 -22.83 -2.19 -0.18
C GLY A 187 -23.15 -3.42 -1.06
N ILE A 188 -22.22 -4.33 -1.21
CA ILE A 188 -22.45 -5.65 -1.80
C ILE A 188 -23.34 -6.55 -0.91
N PHE A 189 -23.37 -6.29 0.41
CA PHE A 189 -24.24 -7.02 1.32
C PHE A 189 -25.68 -6.45 1.25
N PRO A 190 -26.70 -7.32 1.25
CA PRO A 190 -28.09 -6.86 1.13
C PRO A 190 -28.60 -6.09 2.37
N THR A 191 -28.09 -6.39 3.56
CA THR A 191 -28.45 -5.70 4.81
C THR A 191 -27.24 -5.47 5.71
N TYR A 192 -27.37 -4.47 6.61
CA TYR A 192 -26.35 -4.20 7.62
C TYR A 192 -26.12 -5.38 8.56
N GLU A 193 -27.19 -6.10 8.90
CA GLU A 193 -27.16 -7.26 9.80
C GLU A 193 -26.33 -8.39 9.18
N SER A 194 -26.55 -8.69 7.89
CA SER A 194 -25.75 -9.69 7.16
C SER A 194 -24.29 -9.29 7.07
N PHE A 195 -24.01 -8.03 6.78
CA PHE A 195 -22.65 -7.47 6.81
C PHE A 195 -22.01 -7.65 8.18
N ASN A 196 -22.67 -7.16 9.25
CA ASN A 196 -22.10 -7.15 10.59
C ASN A 196 -21.81 -8.58 11.10
N GLN A 197 -22.67 -9.54 10.78
CA GLN A 197 -22.48 -10.93 11.14
C GLN A 197 -21.23 -11.55 10.48
N VAL A 198 -21.07 -11.36 9.17
CA VAL A 198 -19.91 -11.84 8.42
C VAL A 198 -18.66 -11.11 8.87
N TYR A 199 -18.69 -9.79 8.92
CA TYR A 199 -17.58 -8.93 9.28
C TYR A 199 -17.01 -9.28 10.67
N THR A 200 -17.87 -9.40 11.68
CA THR A 200 -17.43 -9.68 13.06
C THR A 200 -16.67 -11.01 13.15
N GLN A 201 -17.12 -12.03 12.43
CA GLN A 201 -16.49 -13.34 12.43
C GLN A 201 -15.17 -13.35 11.64
N LEU A 202 -15.11 -12.65 10.49
CA LEU A 202 -13.89 -12.59 9.66
C LEU A 202 -12.79 -11.72 10.26
N THR A 203 -13.17 -10.67 11.01
CA THR A 203 -12.22 -9.75 11.64
C THR A 203 -11.81 -10.14 13.06
N ALA A 204 -12.31 -11.27 13.56
CA ALA A 204 -11.85 -11.84 14.83
C ALA A 204 -10.37 -12.24 14.74
N ASP A 205 -9.66 -12.18 15.87
CA ASP A 205 -8.29 -12.66 16.00
C ASP A 205 -7.33 -12.09 14.92
N HIS A 206 -7.34 -10.76 14.76
CA HIS A 206 -6.56 -10.02 13.77
C HIS A 206 -6.79 -10.44 12.30
N GLY A 207 -7.90 -11.12 12.03
CA GLY A 207 -8.33 -11.37 10.66
C GLY A 207 -8.83 -10.10 9.97
N CYS A 208 -8.98 -10.15 8.68
CA CYS A 208 -9.66 -9.10 7.92
C CYS A 208 -10.62 -9.69 6.87
N MET A 209 -11.67 -8.95 6.58
CA MET A 209 -12.55 -9.20 5.46
C MET A 209 -11.99 -8.49 4.24
N VAL A 210 -11.87 -9.20 3.13
CA VAL A 210 -11.40 -8.64 1.86
C VAL A 210 -12.56 -8.63 0.87
N ILE A 211 -12.83 -7.46 0.29
CA ILE A 211 -13.83 -7.27 -0.77
C ILE A 211 -13.10 -7.03 -2.08
N VAL A 212 -13.45 -7.80 -3.10
CA VAL A 212 -12.89 -7.69 -4.45
C VAL A 212 -13.86 -6.92 -5.34
N ASN A 213 -13.49 -5.70 -5.72
CA ASN A 213 -14.28 -4.78 -6.54
C ASN A 213 -13.81 -4.73 -8.01
N THR A 214 -13.14 -5.76 -8.47
CA THR A 214 -12.57 -5.78 -9.82
C THR A 214 -12.83 -7.12 -10.52
N GLU A 215 -13.03 -7.08 -11.81
CA GLU A 215 -13.03 -8.28 -12.66
C GLU A 215 -11.61 -8.70 -13.09
N ARG A 216 -10.58 -7.92 -12.72
CA ARG A 216 -9.16 -8.18 -13.04
C ARG A 216 -8.46 -9.10 -12.04
N HIS A 217 -9.18 -9.62 -11.04
CA HIS A 217 -8.62 -10.59 -10.10
C HIS A 217 -8.04 -11.78 -10.90
N LYS A 218 -6.78 -12.17 -10.60
CA LYS A 218 -6.06 -13.18 -11.39
C LYS A 218 -6.75 -14.54 -11.41
N LYS A 219 -7.42 -14.86 -10.32
CA LYS A 219 -8.24 -16.05 -10.24
C LYS A 219 -9.68 -15.71 -10.57
N TYR A 220 -10.26 -16.41 -11.53
CA TYR A 220 -11.66 -16.25 -11.87
C TYR A 220 -12.55 -16.48 -10.63
N ILE A 221 -13.43 -15.56 -10.36
CA ILE A 221 -14.42 -15.66 -9.27
C ILE A 221 -15.68 -16.26 -9.90
N GLU A 222 -15.85 -17.57 -9.69
CA GLU A 222 -17.08 -18.26 -10.07
C GLU A 222 -18.18 -17.91 -9.08
N GLY A 223 -19.36 -17.62 -9.60
CA GLY A 223 -20.55 -17.38 -8.81
C GLY A 223 -21.17 -16.02 -9.10
N THR A 224 -22.46 -15.94 -8.79
CA THR A 224 -23.29 -14.74 -8.98
C THR A 224 -23.74 -14.12 -7.67
N THR A 225 -23.32 -14.69 -6.55
CA THR A 225 -23.69 -14.22 -5.23
C THR A 225 -22.69 -13.17 -4.71
N PHE A 226 -23.14 -12.30 -3.84
CA PHE A 226 -22.28 -11.30 -3.22
C PHE A 226 -21.14 -11.96 -2.39
N LEU A 227 -21.33 -13.17 -1.90
CA LEU A 227 -20.33 -13.92 -1.11
C LEU A 227 -19.11 -14.32 -1.94
N ASP A 228 -19.25 -14.47 -3.25
CA ASP A 228 -18.15 -14.89 -4.11
C ASP A 228 -17.06 -13.83 -4.22
N LYS A 229 -17.39 -12.55 -3.97
CA LYS A 229 -16.43 -11.43 -3.97
C LYS A 229 -15.89 -11.10 -2.56
N ILE A 230 -16.24 -11.91 -1.55
CA ILE A 230 -15.83 -11.71 -0.16
C ILE A 230 -14.88 -12.85 0.23
N PHE A 231 -13.78 -12.46 0.84
CA PHE A 231 -12.74 -13.37 1.30
C PHE A 231 -12.35 -13.05 2.74
N TRP A 232 -11.72 -13.98 3.42
CA TRP A 232 -11.01 -13.72 4.67
C TRP A 232 -9.51 -13.74 4.45
N PHE A 233 -8.79 -12.94 5.20
CA PHE A 233 -7.33 -12.91 5.19
C PHE A 233 -6.82 -12.70 6.61
N LYS A 234 -5.67 -13.28 6.93
CA LYS A 234 -4.94 -13.01 8.17
C LYS A 234 -3.45 -12.96 7.85
N ALA A 235 -2.79 -11.90 8.29
CA ALA A 235 -1.35 -11.78 8.14
C ALA A 235 -0.62 -12.80 9.00
N ASN A 236 0.46 -13.36 8.46
CA ASN A 236 1.30 -14.32 9.18
C ASN A 236 2.21 -13.60 10.17
N ASP A 237 2.53 -14.30 11.26
CA ASP A 237 3.63 -13.91 12.13
C ASP A 237 4.94 -14.38 11.49
N ILE A 238 5.81 -13.44 11.14
CA ILE A 238 7.08 -13.73 10.45
C ILE A 238 8.21 -13.20 11.32
N ASP A 239 9.00 -14.12 11.90
CA ASP A 239 10.13 -13.76 12.75
C ASP A 239 11.27 -13.09 11.99
N ASN A 240 11.58 -13.56 10.78
CA ASN A 240 12.64 -13.03 9.93
C ASN A 240 12.06 -12.46 8.65
N ILE A 241 11.84 -11.15 8.64
CA ILE A 241 11.29 -10.45 7.48
C ILE A 241 12.39 -10.24 6.44
N PRO A 242 12.24 -10.79 5.22
CA PRO A 242 13.21 -10.54 4.17
C PRO A 242 13.15 -9.07 3.71
N HIS A 243 14.29 -8.52 3.35
CA HIS A 243 14.34 -7.17 2.79
C HIS A 243 13.56 -7.10 1.46
N ILE A 244 12.68 -6.10 1.35
CA ILE A 244 11.81 -5.89 0.19
C ILE A 244 12.53 -5.04 -0.86
N GLY A 245 12.44 -5.48 -2.11
CA GLY A 245 13.04 -4.87 -3.28
C GLY A 245 13.82 -5.89 -4.09
N CYS A 246 13.90 -5.70 -5.41
CA CYS A 246 14.73 -6.58 -6.25
C CYS A 246 16.22 -6.46 -5.89
N LYS A 247 16.98 -7.52 -6.15
CA LYS A 247 18.42 -7.57 -5.78
C LYS A 247 19.22 -6.37 -6.26
N GLN A 248 18.90 -5.82 -7.42
CA GLN A 248 19.61 -4.65 -7.99
C GLN A 248 19.30 -3.38 -7.21
N PHE A 249 18.04 -3.19 -6.81
CA PHE A 249 17.58 -2.07 -5.99
C PHE A 249 18.26 -2.09 -4.61
N VAL A 250 18.24 -3.23 -3.94
CA VAL A 250 18.87 -3.40 -2.61
C VAL A 250 20.38 -3.14 -2.68
N LYS A 251 21.08 -3.78 -3.62
CA LYS A 251 22.53 -3.55 -3.79
C LYS A 251 22.89 -2.10 -4.12
N PHE A 252 22.07 -1.43 -4.93
CA PHE A 252 22.29 -0.02 -5.23
C PHE A 252 22.15 0.84 -3.97
N HIS A 253 21.10 0.59 -3.17
CA HIS A 253 20.88 1.30 -1.91
C HIS A 253 22.05 1.05 -0.93
N GLU A 254 22.39 -0.19 -0.64
CA GLU A 254 23.47 -0.55 0.28
C GLU A 254 24.82 0.09 -0.10
N LYS A 255 25.13 0.14 -1.40
CA LYS A 255 26.38 0.73 -1.89
C LYS A 255 26.43 2.25 -1.76
N ASN A 256 25.30 2.93 -1.90
CA ASN A 256 25.26 4.39 -2.08
C ASN A 256 24.63 5.13 -0.91
N TYR A 257 23.91 4.45 0.00
CA TYR A 257 23.24 5.08 1.12
C TYR A 257 24.21 5.40 2.26
N ASP A 258 24.19 6.64 2.72
CA ASP A 258 24.96 7.08 3.86
C ASP A 258 24.13 6.96 5.14
N THR A 259 24.42 5.96 5.95
CA THR A 259 23.73 5.68 7.22
C THR A 259 23.92 6.77 8.28
N ASN A 260 24.92 7.63 8.12
CA ASN A 260 25.24 8.71 9.07
C ASN A 260 24.68 10.08 8.64
N TRP A 261 23.81 10.11 7.62
CA TRP A 261 23.25 11.37 7.10
C TRP A 261 22.56 12.24 8.17
N GLU A 262 21.92 11.61 9.17
CA GLU A 262 21.25 12.33 10.26
C GLU A 262 22.23 13.05 11.23
N LYS A 263 23.47 12.55 11.33
CA LYS A 263 24.50 13.09 12.22
C LYS A 263 25.23 14.28 11.61
N ARG A 264 25.03 14.51 10.30
CA ARG A 264 25.69 15.63 9.62
C ARG A 264 24.79 16.87 9.73
N GLU A 265 25.35 17.96 10.26
CA GLU A 265 24.75 19.27 10.03
C GLU A 265 24.85 19.58 8.55
N PHE A 266 23.71 19.84 7.93
CA PHE A 266 23.64 20.16 6.52
C PHE A 266 24.05 21.62 6.30
N ASN A 267 25.34 21.89 6.35
CA ASN A 267 25.93 23.13 5.88
C ASN A 267 26.20 22.95 4.38
N PHE A 268 25.25 23.34 3.51
CA PHE A 268 25.46 23.32 2.08
C PHE A 268 26.44 24.45 1.69
N ASP A 269 27.71 24.09 1.55
CA ASP A 269 28.73 24.94 0.95
C ASP A 269 28.83 24.65 -0.54
N ILE A 270 28.32 25.58 -1.36
CA ILE A 270 28.31 25.49 -2.81
C ILE A 270 29.72 25.36 -3.39
N ASN A 271 30.72 26.01 -2.77
CA ASN A 271 32.11 25.95 -3.24
C ASN A 271 32.70 24.58 -3.00
N GLN A 272 32.47 24.00 -1.82
CA GLN A 272 32.90 22.65 -1.47
C GLN A 272 32.19 21.60 -2.35
N PHE A 273 30.92 21.80 -2.66
CA PHE A 273 30.17 20.94 -3.57
C PHE A 273 30.79 20.95 -4.97
N CYS A 274 31.10 22.13 -5.52
CA CYS A 274 31.73 22.27 -6.83
C CYS A 274 33.14 21.64 -6.88
N ILE A 275 33.94 21.78 -5.81
CA ILE A 275 35.27 21.19 -5.68
C ILE A 275 35.17 19.66 -5.65
N ASN A 276 34.19 19.11 -4.86
CA ASN A 276 33.97 17.68 -4.74
C ASN A 276 33.44 17.06 -6.05
N GLN A 277 32.62 17.76 -6.81
CA GLN A 277 32.21 17.34 -8.15
C GLN A 277 33.39 17.21 -9.13
N LYS A 278 34.36 18.14 -9.06
CA LYS A 278 35.57 18.10 -9.91
C LYS A 278 36.48 16.94 -9.53
N LYS A 279 36.54 16.55 -8.26
CA LYS A 279 37.40 15.45 -7.76
C LYS A 279 36.78 14.05 -7.89
N ASN A 280 35.45 13.93 -7.81
CA ASN A 280 34.75 12.64 -7.77
C ASN A 280 33.72 12.53 -8.91
N LYS A 281 34.20 12.30 -10.12
CA LYS A 281 33.35 12.20 -11.32
C LYS A 281 32.30 11.08 -11.30
N ASN A 282 32.33 10.12 -10.37
CA ASN A 282 31.51 8.89 -10.45
C ASN A 282 30.88 8.39 -9.13
N ILE A 283 30.85 9.16 -8.06
CA ILE A 283 30.24 8.70 -6.80
C ILE A 283 28.94 9.47 -6.55
N ILE A 284 27.82 8.83 -6.85
CA ILE A 284 26.51 9.31 -6.43
C ILE A 284 26.30 8.86 -4.99
N LYS A 285 26.26 9.81 -4.04
CA LYS A 285 25.82 9.55 -2.67
C LYS A 285 24.33 9.87 -2.56
N ILE A 286 23.58 8.95 -1.99
CA ILE A 286 22.17 9.14 -1.71
C ILE A 286 22.05 9.54 -0.25
N GLU A 287 21.52 10.72 0.00
CA GLU A 287 21.24 11.24 1.33
C GLU A 287 19.76 11.60 1.42
N LYS A 288 19.15 11.34 2.57
CA LYS A 288 17.79 11.78 2.87
C LYS A 288 17.85 13.23 3.32
N VAL A 289 17.09 14.11 2.68
CA VAL A 289 16.99 15.52 3.08
C VAL A 289 16.22 15.58 4.41
N LYS A 290 16.79 16.25 5.44
CA LYS A 290 16.07 16.53 6.67
C LYS A 290 14.80 17.31 6.34
N GLU A 291 13.66 16.81 6.81
CA GLU A 291 12.34 17.42 6.62
C GLU A 291 12.07 18.52 7.66
#